data_3bd7225d29ddd0c11c044df39b264272
#
_entry.id   3bd7225d29ddd0c11c044df39b264272
#
_cell.length_a   1.000
_cell.length_b   1.000
_cell.length_c   1.000
_cell.angle_alpha   90.00
_cell.angle_beta   90.00
_cell.angle_gamma   90.00
#
_symmetry.space_group_name_H-M   'P 1'
#
loop_
_entity.id
_entity.type
_entity.pdbx_description
1 polymer ?
#
loop_
_entity_poly.entity_id
_entity_poly.type
_entity_poly.pdbx_seq_one_letter_code
_entity_poly.pdbx_strand_id
1 'polypeptide(L)'
;MPKKLITILGPTASGKTTLAAHLAARLNAEIISADSRQVYRGMDIGTGKDIDDYTITGTDGNHTIIPYHLIDICAPGTKYNLFQYQEDFHKVYADIQSRRVQPILCGGTGLYIESVLKGYHLSPVPQNPVLREELDGKSLEELTFILVDLKHQTGSNMHNNTDVDTAQRAIRAIEIETYNLVNPTPERELPAIDSVIIGVDIDRDERRRRISTRLKARLDEGMIDEIRGLLKLGIHADDLIYYGLEYKYVTEYCIGHITYDEMYRQLEIAIHQFAKRQMTWFRGMEKRGFSINWIDAMQPITQKVDEILKLI
;
A
#
# COMPACT_ATOMS: atom_id res chain seq x y z
N MET A 1 1.29 15.69 -25.57
CA MET A 1 2.14 14.64 -25.01
C MET A 1 1.48 14.12 -23.73
N PRO A 2 1.60 12.85 -23.37
CA PRO A 2 1.13 12.36 -22.09
C PRO A 2 1.88 13.08 -20.94
N LYS A 3 1.18 13.34 -19.85
CA LYS A 3 1.80 13.97 -18.69
C LYS A 3 2.62 12.94 -17.91
N LYS A 4 3.81 13.33 -17.48
CA LYS A 4 4.67 12.49 -16.65
C LYS A 4 3.99 12.23 -15.31
N LEU A 5 4.02 10.98 -14.81
CA LEU A 5 3.49 10.64 -13.50
C LEU A 5 4.33 11.35 -12.41
N ILE A 6 3.65 11.85 -11.38
CA ILE A 6 4.30 12.30 -10.15
C ILE A 6 3.99 11.26 -9.07
N THR A 7 5.00 10.73 -8.41
CA THR A 7 4.83 9.75 -7.33
C THR A 7 5.22 10.35 -6.00
N ILE A 8 4.30 10.39 -5.04
CA ILE A 8 4.57 10.85 -3.66
C ILE A 8 4.51 9.63 -2.73
N LEU A 9 5.64 9.30 -2.15
CA LEU A 9 5.77 8.18 -1.23
C LEU A 9 6.31 8.64 0.14
N GLY A 10 6.07 7.82 1.13
CA GLY A 10 6.54 8.09 2.49
C GLY A 10 5.91 7.15 3.51
N PRO A 11 6.48 7.04 4.71
CA PRO A 11 5.94 6.20 5.76
C PRO A 11 4.59 6.71 6.27
N THR A 12 3.91 5.88 7.06
CA THR A 12 2.71 6.34 7.76
C THR A 12 3.04 7.55 8.66
N ALA A 13 2.07 8.47 8.81
CA ALA A 13 2.18 9.71 9.56
C ALA A 13 3.22 10.73 9.03
N SER A 14 3.67 10.61 7.78
CA SER A 14 4.61 11.58 7.17
C SER A 14 3.92 12.83 6.60
N GLY A 15 2.59 12.83 6.42
CA GLY A 15 1.85 13.93 5.78
C GLY A 15 1.87 13.89 4.24
N LYS A 16 2.15 12.72 3.64
CA LYS A 16 2.19 12.55 2.19
C LYS A 16 0.86 12.84 1.49
N THR A 17 -0.28 12.46 2.10
CA THR A 17 -1.62 12.68 1.52
C THR A 17 -1.94 14.16 1.43
N THR A 18 -1.75 14.88 2.52
CA THR A 18 -1.92 16.34 2.58
C THR A 18 -1.02 17.04 1.53
N LEU A 19 0.25 16.59 1.39
CA LEU A 19 1.17 17.13 0.37
C LEU A 19 0.67 16.86 -1.05
N ALA A 20 0.19 15.62 -1.32
CA ALA A 20 -0.36 15.25 -2.62
C ALA A 20 -1.60 16.09 -2.97
N ALA A 21 -2.49 16.32 -2.01
CA ALA A 21 -3.70 17.11 -2.22
C ALA A 21 -3.38 18.59 -2.52
N HIS A 22 -2.46 19.20 -1.77
CA HIS A 22 -2.02 20.58 -2.06
C HIS A 22 -1.32 20.72 -3.42
N LEU A 23 -0.49 19.74 -3.78
CA LEU A 23 0.13 19.71 -5.11
C LEU A 23 -0.92 19.52 -6.20
N ALA A 24 -1.90 18.64 -5.99
CA ALA A 24 -3.00 18.40 -6.92
C ALA A 24 -3.83 19.65 -7.16
N ALA A 25 -4.14 20.41 -6.09
CA ALA A 25 -4.82 21.70 -6.22
C ALA A 25 -4.06 22.68 -7.11
N ARG A 26 -2.72 22.76 -6.98
CA ARG A 26 -1.88 23.66 -7.78
C ARG A 26 -1.75 23.25 -9.23
N LEU A 27 -1.83 21.95 -9.53
CA LEU A 27 -1.65 21.39 -10.88
C LEU A 27 -2.95 21.05 -11.60
N ASN A 28 -4.10 21.23 -10.94
CA ASN A 28 -5.38 20.68 -11.37
C ASN A 28 -5.25 19.19 -11.69
N ALA A 29 -4.73 18.43 -10.73
CA ALA A 29 -4.36 17.03 -10.84
C ALA A 29 -5.36 16.11 -10.14
N GLU A 30 -5.27 14.81 -10.43
CA GLU A 30 -6.03 13.76 -9.77
C GLU A 30 -5.07 12.78 -9.09
N ILE A 31 -5.48 12.26 -7.92
CA ILE A 31 -4.65 11.39 -7.10
C ILE A 31 -5.08 9.94 -7.27
N ILE A 32 -4.12 9.05 -7.50
CA ILE A 32 -4.31 7.60 -7.48
C ILE A 32 -3.69 7.08 -6.17
N SER A 33 -4.50 6.45 -5.31
CA SER A 33 -3.99 5.89 -4.05
C SER A 33 -3.14 4.65 -4.29
N ALA A 34 -1.97 4.58 -3.63
CA ALA A 34 -1.13 3.41 -3.52
C ALA A 34 -1.08 2.90 -2.07
N ASP A 35 -2.26 2.75 -1.46
CA ASP A 35 -2.44 2.16 -0.14
C ASP A 35 -3.30 0.90 -0.23
N SER A 36 -2.73 -0.25 0.12
CA SER A 36 -3.40 -1.55 0.01
C SER A 36 -4.56 -1.75 1.01
N ARG A 37 -4.79 -0.82 1.93
CA ARG A 37 -5.84 -0.90 2.93
C ARG A 37 -7.00 0.05 2.66
N GLN A 38 -6.74 1.18 2.03
CA GLN A 38 -7.77 2.17 1.72
C GLN A 38 -8.75 1.75 0.61
N VAL A 39 -8.50 0.62 -0.04
CA VAL A 39 -9.38 0.07 -1.10
C VAL A 39 -10.73 -0.43 -0.57
N TYR A 40 -10.88 -0.71 0.72
CA TYR A 40 -12.06 -1.35 1.30
C TYR A 40 -13.07 -0.32 1.81
N ARG A 41 -14.33 -0.39 1.33
CA ARG A 41 -15.43 0.47 1.76
C ARG A 41 -15.81 0.28 3.22
N GLY A 42 -16.10 1.39 3.92
CA GLY A 42 -16.53 1.35 5.33
C GLY A 42 -15.45 0.90 6.31
N MET A 43 -14.19 0.89 5.87
CA MET A 43 -12.99 0.64 6.68
C MET A 43 -12.17 1.94 6.70
N ASP A 44 -12.65 2.95 7.42
CA ASP A 44 -12.20 4.33 7.24
C ASP A 44 -11.17 4.74 8.29
N ILE A 45 -11.53 4.62 9.58
CA ILE A 45 -10.69 5.05 10.70
C ILE A 45 -9.46 4.15 10.80
N GLY A 46 -9.66 2.83 10.81
CA GLY A 46 -8.57 1.85 10.95
C GLY A 46 -7.60 1.82 9.77
N THR A 47 -8.04 2.13 8.54
CA THR A 47 -7.13 2.24 7.38
C THR A 47 -6.52 3.62 7.21
N GLY A 48 -7.06 4.61 7.89
CA GLY A 48 -6.61 6.00 7.82
C GLY A 48 -6.81 6.62 6.47
N LYS A 49 -7.99 6.52 5.93
CA LYS A 49 -8.33 7.16 4.67
C LYS A 49 -8.22 8.66 4.75
N ASP A 50 -8.56 9.25 5.92
CA ASP A 50 -8.47 10.68 6.18
C ASP A 50 -9.00 11.49 4.97
N ILE A 51 -10.26 11.21 4.55
CA ILE A 51 -10.85 11.74 3.30
C ILE A 51 -10.86 13.28 3.30
N ASP A 52 -10.93 13.88 4.47
CA ASP A 52 -10.88 15.35 4.62
C ASP A 52 -9.53 15.93 4.11
N ASP A 53 -8.45 15.16 4.11
CA ASP A 53 -7.17 15.57 3.53
C ASP A 53 -7.26 15.88 2.02
N TYR A 54 -8.28 15.36 1.32
CA TYR A 54 -8.53 15.64 -0.10
C TYR A 54 -9.37 16.92 -0.33
N THR A 55 -9.75 17.62 0.73
CA THR A 55 -10.44 18.90 0.64
C THR A 55 -9.48 20.04 1.02
N ILE A 56 -9.14 20.86 0.04
CA ILE A 56 -8.22 21.99 0.25
C ILE A 56 -9.04 23.27 0.42
N THR A 57 -8.84 23.95 1.53
CA THR A 57 -9.42 25.28 1.75
C THR A 57 -8.50 26.36 1.22
N GLY A 58 -8.94 27.09 0.21
CA GLY A 58 -8.24 28.23 -0.35
C GLY A 58 -8.18 29.42 0.61
N THR A 59 -7.31 30.38 0.31
CA THR A 59 -7.21 31.64 1.08
C THR A 59 -8.47 32.52 0.98
N ASP A 60 -9.31 32.26 -0.01
CA ASP A 60 -10.62 32.88 -0.25
C ASP A 60 -11.77 32.17 0.51
N GLY A 61 -11.44 31.13 1.30
CA GLY A 61 -12.41 30.31 2.03
C GLY A 61 -13.14 29.27 1.18
N ASN A 62 -12.86 29.19 -0.12
CA ASN A 62 -13.46 28.18 -0.99
C ASN A 62 -12.84 26.80 -0.74
N HIS A 63 -13.69 25.77 -0.78
CA HIS A 63 -13.26 24.38 -0.67
C HIS A 63 -13.10 23.75 -2.06
N THR A 64 -11.94 23.19 -2.32
CA THR A 64 -11.66 22.41 -3.54
C THR A 64 -11.51 20.95 -3.15
N ILE A 65 -12.38 20.10 -3.67
CA ILE A 65 -12.28 18.64 -3.50
C ILE A 65 -11.36 18.11 -4.60
N ILE A 66 -10.28 17.48 -4.19
CA ILE A 66 -9.32 16.85 -5.10
C ILE A 66 -9.85 15.47 -5.52
N PRO A 67 -10.00 15.20 -6.81
CA PRO A 67 -10.40 13.87 -7.27
C PRO A 67 -9.36 12.82 -6.87
N TYR A 68 -9.84 11.71 -6.32
CA TYR A 68 -9.00 10.58 -5.94
C TYR A 68 -9.57 9.26 -6.44
N HIS A 69 -8.70 8.29 -6.64
CA HIS A 69 -9.01 6.98 -7.22
C HIS A 69 -8.39 5.86 -6.38
N LEU A 70 -8.94 4.66 -6.52
CA LEU A 70 -8.51 3.44 -5.85
C LEU A 70 -8.66 3.49 -4.33
N ILE A 71 -9.62 4.27 -3.86
CA ILE A 71 -10.14 4.28 -2.49
C ILE A 71 -11.59 3.80 -2.56
N ASP A 72 -12.03 2.99 -1.59
CA ASP A 72 -13.41 2.47 -1.51
C ASP A 72 -13.90 1.68 -2.73
N ILE A 73 -13.02 0.95 -3.38
CA ILE A 73 -13.34 0.19 -4.59
C ILE A 73 -13.79 -1.25 -4.31
N CYS A 74 -13.46 -1.79 -3.13
CA CYS A 74 -13.77 -3.17 -2.74
C CYS A 74 -14.75 -3.23 -1.57
N ALA A 75 -15.56 -4.29 -1.50
CA ALA A 75 -16.33 -4.58 -0.30
C ALA A 75 -15.43 -5.18 0.80
N PRO A 76 -15.67 -4.88 2.09
CA PRO A 76 -15.04 -5.62 3.17
C PRO A 76 -15.43 -7.10 3.10
N GLY A 77 -14.57 -8.00 3.56
CA GLY A 77 -14.72 -9.46 3.37
C GLY A 77 -14.05 -9.99 2.09
N THR A 78 -13.64 -9.12 1.15
CA THR A 78 -12.93 -9.52 -0.07
C THR A 78 -11.41 -9.42 0.08
N LYS A 79 -10.66 -10.12 -0.76
CA LYS A 79 -9.18 -10.07 -0.77
C LYS A 79 -8.69 -9.41 -2.05
N TYR A 80 -8.33 -8.15 -1.93
CA TYR A 80 -7.73 -7.39 -3.03
C TYR A 80 -6.23 -7.59 -3.07
N ASN A 81 -5.68 -7.89 -4.23
CA ASN A 81 -4.28 -8.29 -4.40
C ASN A 81 -3.50 -7.35 -5.34
N LEU A 82 -2.19 -7.57 -5.42
CA LEU A 82 -1.27 -6.75 -6.22
C LEU A 82 -1.62 -6.76 -7.72
N PHE A 83 -2.04 -7.91 -8.26
CA PHE A 83 -2.44 -8.02 -9.66
C PHE A 83 -3.67 -7.14 -9.95
N GLN A 84 -4.71 -7.23 -9.13
CA GLN A 84 -5.90 -6.39 -9.25
C GLN A 84 -5.57 -4.91 -9.14
N TYR A 85 -4.68 -4.55 -8.20
CA TYR A 85 -4.22 -3.17 -8.05
C TYR A 85 -3.53 -2.65 -9.33
N GLN A 86 -2.64 -3.44 -9.91
CA GLN A 86 -1.94 -3.06 -11.13
C GLN A 86 -2.91 -2.86 -12.31
N GLU A 87 -3.87 -3.78 -12.46
CA GLU A 87 -4.92 -3.66 -13.50
C GLU A 87 -5.76 -2.38 -13.32
N ASP A 88 -6.22 -2.12 -12.10
CA ASP A 88 -7.06 -0.96 -11.82
C ASP A 88 -6.27 0.34 -11.89
N PHE A 89 -5.00 0.34 -11.47
CA PHE A 89 -4.11 1.47 -11.65
C PHE A 89 -3.96 1.83 -13.14
N HIS A 90 -3.69 0.87 -14.02
CA HIS A 90 -3.51 1.15 -15.44
C HIS A 90 -4.79 1.67 -16.11
N LYS A 91 -5.97 1.17 -15.71
CA LYS A 91 -7.26 1.69 -16.19
C LYS A 91 -7.45 3.16 -15.81
N VAL A 92 -7.26 3.47 -14.52
CA VAL A 92 -7.40 4.84 -13.98
C VAL A 92 -6.34 5.77 -14.59
N TYR A 93 -5.09 5.32 -14.67
CA TYR A 93 -4.00 6.10 -15.25
C TYR A 93 -4.26 6.44 -16.71
N ALA A 94 -4.72 5.48 -17.51
CA ALA A 94 -5.07 5.68 -18.92
C ALA A 94 -6.24 6.67 -19.08
N ASP A 95 -7.27 6.59 -18.22
CA ASP A 95 -8.39 7.54 -18.22
C ASP A 95 -7.92 8.97 -17.93
N ILE A 96 -7.15 9.17 -16.85
CA ILE A 96 -6.61 10.49 -16.50
C ILE A 96 -5.75 11.07 -17.64
N GLN A 97 -4.88 10.24 -18.23
CA GLN A 97 -4.06 10.64 -19.38
C GLN A 97 -4.90 11.02 -20.61
N SER A 98 -5.99 10.30 -20.88
CA SER A 98 -6.89 10.59 -22.00
C SER A 98 -7.54 11.97 -21.88
N ARG A 99 -7.84 12.38 -20.66
CA ARG A 99 -8.38 13.71 -20.31
C ARG A 99 -7.31 14.80 -20.21
N ARG A 100 -6.02 14.46 -20.39
CA ARG A 100 -4.87 15.35 -20.28
C ARG A 100 -4.74 15.99 -18.88
N VAL A 101 -5.26 15.35 -17.87
CA VAL A 101 -5.12 15.73 -16.47
C VAL A 101 -3.77 15.23 -15.93
N GLN A 102 -3.21 15.89 -14.92
CA GLN A 102 -1.97 15.48 -14.28
C GLN A 102 -2.24 14.31 -13.31
N PRO A 103 -1.65 13.11 -13.50
CA PRO A 103 -1.76 12.03 -12.54
C PRO A 103 -0.73 12.19 -11.41
N ILE A 104 -1.17 11.94 -10.17
CA ILE A 104 -0.32 11.85 -8.98
C ILE A 104 -0.56 10.50 -8.32
N LEU A 105 0.46 9.66 -8.20
CA LEU A 105 0.42 8.42 -7.44
C LEU A 105 0.85 8.74 -6.00
N CYS A 106 -0.01 8.46 -5.01
CA CYS A 106 0.30 8.75 -3.61
C CYS A 106 0.07 7.55 -2.71
N GLY A 107 1.09 7.14 -1.93
CA GLY A 107 0.87 6.07 -0.98
C GLY A 107 2.07 5.61 -0.17
N GLY A 108 1.80 4.61 0.69
CA GLY A 108 2.79 4.01 1.58
C GLY A 108 3.07 2.54 1.28
N THR A 109 2.35 1.92 0.34
CA THR A 109 2.57 0.51 -0.03
C THR A 109 3.63 0.42 -1.13
N GLY A 110 4.89 0.29 -0.70
CA GLY A 110 6.04 0.32 -1.62
C GLY A 110 5.96 -0.70 -2.76
N LEU A 111 5.44 -1.91 -2.49
CA LEU A 111 5.25 -2.93 -3.52
C LEU A 111 4.23 -2.50 -4.60
N TYR A 112 3.16 -1.80 -4.22
CA TYR A 112 2.18 -1.26 -5.17
C TYR A 112 2.83 -0.22 -6.08
N ILE A 113 3.54 0.73 -5.48
CA ILE A 113 4.26 1.78 -6.21
C ILE A 113 5.29 1.16 -7.17
N GLU A 114 6.12 0.26 -6.67
CA GLU A 114 7.19 -0.34 -7.47
C GLU A 114 6.66 -1.20 -8.62
N SER A 115 5.56 -1.95 -8.38
CA SER A 115 4.97 -2.81 -9.40
C SER A 115 4.46 -2.05 -10.62
N VAL A 116 3.88 -0.87 -10.42
CA VAL A 116 3.37 -0.06 -11.52
C VAL A 116 4.47 0.75 -12.20
N LEU A 117 5.47 1.24 -11.46
CA LEU A 117 6.58 1.99 -12.05
C LEU A 117 7.51 1.11 -12.88
N LYS A 118 7.75 -0.12 -12.46
CA LYS A 118 8.59 -1.09 -13.21
C LYS A 118 7.82 -1.96 -14.19
N GLY A 119 6.48 -1.91 -14.17
CA GLY A 119 5.66 -2.78 -15.00
C GLY A 119 5.87 -4.26 -14.66
N TYR A 120 5.74 -4.64 -13.37
CA TYR A 120 5.92 -6.03 -12.97
C TYR A 120 5.01 -6.97 -13.74
N HIS A 121 5.55 -8.07 -14.23
CA HIS A 121 4.77 -9.15 -14.83
C HIS A 121 4.06 -9.92 -13.72
N LEU A 122 2.77 -9.71 -13.60
CA LEU A 122 1.94 -10.37 -12.62
C LEU A 122 0.91 -11.26 -13.32
N SER A 123 0.74 -12.48 -12.83
CA SER A 123 -0.28 -13.41 -13.31
C SER A 123 -1.44 -13.52 -12.33
N PRO A 124 -2.67 -13.65 -12.78
CA PRO A 124 -3.85 -13.83 -11.92
C PRO A 124 -3.90 -15.28 -11.41
N VAL A 125 -2.92 -15.67 -10.62
CA VAL A 125 -2.82 -17.03 -10.09
C VAL A 125 -3.78 -17.20 -8.90
N PRO A 126 -4.80 -18.09 -9.00
CA PRO A 126 -5.67 -18.37 -7.88
C PRO A 126 -4.92 -19.08 -6.75
N GLN A 127 -5.49 -19.05 -5.54
CA GLN A 127 -5.00 -19.88 -4.45
C GLN A 127 -5.31 -21.35 -4.75
N ASN A 128 -4.37 -22.23 -4.44
CA ASN A 128 -4.55 -23.68 -4.57
C ASN A 128 -4.58 -24.34 -3.18
N PRO A 129 -5.79 -24.57 -2.60
CA PRO A 129 -5.90 -25.14 -1.26
C PRO A 129 -5.25 -26.53 -1.13
N VAL A 130 -5.34 -27.36 -2.16
CA VAL A 130 -4.76 -28.70 -2.16
C VAL A 130 -3.24 -28.61 -2.07
N LEU A 131 -2.63 -27.82 -2.93
CA LEU A 131 -1.17 -27.60 -2.90
C LEU A 131 -0.71 -26.99 -1.56
N ARG A 132 -1.50 -26.09 -0.97
CA ARG A 132 -1.20 -25.54 0.35
C ARG A 132 -1.20 -26.56 1.45
N GLU A 133 -2.17 -27.47 1.44
CA GLU A 133 -2.24 -28.57 2.39
C GLU A 133 -1.05 -29.54 2.23
N GLU A 134 -0.63 -29.83 1.00
CA GLU A 134 0.56 -30.66 0.72
C GLU A 134 1.88 -29.99 1.20
N LEU A 135 1.92 -28.68 1.21
CA LEU A 135 3.10 -27.89 1.61
C LEU A 135 3.06 -27.52 3.10
N ASP A 136 1.92 -27.71 3.76
CA ASP A 136 1.77 -27.37 5.19
C ASP A 136 2.72 -28.19 6.05
N GLY A 137 3.27 -27.56 7.08
CA GLY A 137 4.25 -28.20 7.99
C GLY A 137 5.65 -28.39 7.42
N LYS A 138 5.91 -28.11 6.14
CA LYS A 138 7.28 -28.15 5.59
C LYS A 138 8.12 -27.00 6.13
N SER A 139 9.39 -27.28 6.37
CA SER A 139 10.37 -26.25 6.76
C SER A 139 10.62 -25.24 5.62
N LEU A 140 11.08 -24.05 5.99
CA LEU A 140 11.42 -23.02 5.00
C LEU A 140 12.50 -23.49 4.02
N GLU A 141 13.42 -24.32 4.48
CA GLU A 141 14.48 -24.91 3.66
C GLU A 141 13.91 -25.87 2.59
N GLU A 142 13.00 -26.77 2.97
CA GLU A 142 12.30 -27.67 2.04
C GLU A 142 11.48 -26.90 1.01
N LEU A 143 10.74 -25.88 1.44
CA LEU A 143 9.95 -25.01 0.56
C LEU A 143 10.85 -24.24 -0.41
N THR A 144 12.01 -23.77 0.05
CA THR A 144 12.99 -23.08 -0.79
C THR A 144 13.53 -24.02 -1.86
N PHE A 145 13.85 -25.27 -1.50
CA PHE A 145 14.33 -26.28 -2.45
C PHE A 145 13.29 -26.56 -3.55
N ILE A 146 12.03 -26.77 -3.16
CA ILE A 146 10.91 -26.97 -4.10
C ILE A 146 10.77 -25.78 -5.05
N LEU A 147 10.84 -24.55 -4.52
CA LEU A 147 10.73 -23.35 -5.34
C LEU A 147 11.88 -23.21 -6.34
N VAL A 148 13.09 -23.49 -5.92
CA VAL A 148 14.28 -23.45 -6.80
C VAL A 148 14.15 -24.44 -7.94
N ASP A 149 13.70 -25.67 -7.67
CA ASP A 149 13.50 -26.72 -8.70
C ASP A 149 12.42 -26.29 -9.70
N LEU A 150 11.29 -25.77 -9.23
CA LEU A 150 10.22 -25.25 -10.09
C LEU A 150 10.71 -24.09 -10.97
N LYS A 151 11.49 -23.18 -10.42
CA LYS A 151 12.06 -22.05 -11.18
C LYS A 151 13.04 -22.52 -12.25
N HIS A 152 13.80 -23.57 -12.00
CA HIS A 152 14.63 -24.20 -13.02
C HIS A 152 13.79 -24.78 -14.17
N GLN A 153 12.65 -25.41 -13.84
CA GLN A 153 11.75 -26.00 -14.85
C GLN A 153 11.03 -24.93 -15.68
N THR A 154 10.65 -23.80 -15.08
CA THR A 154 9.99 -22.67 -15.77
C THR A 154 10.97 -21.77 -16.52
N GLY A 155 12.27 -21.90 -16.31
CA GLY A 155 13.29 -20.98 -16.83
C GLY A 155 13.26 -19.61 -16.14
N SER A 156 12.53 -19.48 -15.03
CA SER A 156 12.46 -18.24 -14.25
C SER A 156 13.60 -18.13 -13.24
N ASN A 157 13.99 -16.90 -12.92
CA ASN A 157 15.04 -16.64 -11.94
C ASN A 157 14.47 -16.27 -10.57
N MET A 158 15.23 -16.55 -9.52
CA MET A 158 14.96 -16.00 -8.19
C MET A 158 15.22 -14.48 -8.21
N HIS A 159 14.20 -13.69 -8.47
CA HIS A 159 14.36 -12.23 -8.57
C HIS A 159 14.59 -11.55 -7.22
N ASN A 160 14.12 -12.15 -6.12
CA ASN A 160 14.27 -11.62 -4.77
C ASN A 160 14.43 -12.74 -3.74
N ASN A 161 15.29 -12.55 -2.74
CA ASN A 161 15.33 -13.40 -1.55
C ASN A 161 14.05 -13.30 -0.70
N THR A 162 13.18 -12.34 -0.99
CA THR A 162 11.92 -12.11 -0.24
C THR A 162 10.90 -13.22 -0.42
N ASP A 163 10.96 -13.99 -1.50
CA ASP A 163 10.05 -15.11 -1.76
C ASP A 163 10.26 -16.26 -0.75
N VAL A 164 11.44 -16.32 -0.15
CA VAL A 164 11.82 -17.34 0.83
C VAL A 164 12.07 -16.79 2.24
N ASP A 165 11.58 -15.58 2.56
CA ASP A 165 11.71 -15.01 3.89
C ASP A 165 10.78 -15.67 4.93
N THR A 166 9.67 -16.24 4.48
CA THR A 166 8.69 -16.94 5.34
C THR A 166 8.07 -18.10 4.58
N ALA A 167 7.62 -19.14 5.31
CA ALA A 167 6.93 -20.29 4.73
C ALA A 167 5.71 -19.88 3.89
N GLN A 168 4.91 -18.92 4.35
CA GLN A 168 3.75 -18.42 3.60
C GLN A 168 4.13 -17.80 2.25
N ARG A 169 5.24 -17.04 2.19
CA ARG A 169 5.74 -16.47 0.93
C ARG A 169 6.29 -17.53 0.00
N ALA A 170 7.05 -18.48 0.54
CA ALA A 170 7.57 -19.60 -0.24
C ALA A 170 6.44 -20.46 -0.83
N ILE A 171 5.42 -20.79 -0.04
CA ILE A 171 4.21 -21.48 -0.53
C ILE A 171 3.53 -20.68 -1.65
N ARG A 172 3.38 -19.37 -1.47
CA ARG A 172 2.77 -18.53 -2.53
C ARG A 172 3.61 -18.48 -3.79
N ALA A 173 4.92 -18.41 -3.70
CA ALA A 173 5.82 -18.46 -4.84
C ALA A 173 5.74 -19.82 -5.55
N ILE A 174 5.69 -20.93 -4.81
CA ILE A 174 5.47 -22.28 -5.35
C ILE A 174 4.12 -22.37 -6.09
N GLU A 175 3.03 -21.83 -5.51
CA GLU A 175 1.72 -21.78 -6.20
C GLU A 175 1.82 -21.08 -7.56
N ILE A 176 2.51 -19.94 -7.61
CA ILE A 176 2.67 -19.15 -8.83
C ILE A 176 3.46 -19.92 -9.88
N GLU A 177 4.60 -20.49 -9.52
CA GLU A 177 5.43 -21.26 -10.46
C GLU A 177 4.74 -22.53 -10.94
N THR A 178 4.06 -23.26 -10.04
CA THR A 178 3.27 -24.45 -10.40
C THR A 178 2.15 -24.12 -11.37
N TYR A 179 1.45 -22.99 -11.14
CA TYR A 179 0.41 -22.55 -12.04
C TYR A 179 0.96 -22.18 -13.43
N ASN A 180 2.06 -21.44 -13.47
CA ASN A 180 2.69 -20.99 -14.71
C ASN A 180 3.25 -22.15 -15.56
N LEU A 181 3.67 -23.26 -14.94
CA LEU A 181 4.11 -24.46 -15.65
C LEU A 181 3.00 -25.06 -16.54
N VAL A 182 1.74 -25.06 -16.04
CA VAL A 182 0.61 -25.67 -16.76
C VAL A 182 -0.23 -24.64 -17.51
N ASN A 183 -0.06 -23.35 -17.20
CA ASN A 183 -0.76 -22.23 -17.81
C ASN A 183 0.27 -21.18 -18.26
N PRO A 184 1.06 -21.41 -19.30
CA PRO A 184 1.98 -20.41 -19.78
C PRO A 184 1.20 -19.16 -20.18
N THR A 185 1.29 -18.14 -19.35
CA THR A 185 0.64 -16.84 -19.62
C THR A 185 1.49 -16.10 -20.66
N PRO A 186 0.91 -15.61 -21.77
CA PRO A 186 1.65 -14.73 -22.67
C PRO A 186 2.25 -13.57 -21.84
N GLU A 187 3.52 -13.28 -22.03
CA GLU A 187 4.17 -12.14 -21.40
C GLU A 187 3.38 -10.87 -21.78
N ARG A 188 2.63 -10.36 -20.82
CA ARG A 188 1.99 -9.05 -20.96
C ARG A 188 3.05 -8.03 -20.56
N GLU A 189 3.76 -7.50 -21.54
CA GLU A 189 4.68 -6.39 -21.32
C GLU A 189 3.90 -5.15 -20.90
N LEU A 190 3.94 -4.82 -19.62
CA LEU A 190 3.53 -3.52 -19.15
C LEU A 190 4.75 -2.59 -19.20
N PRO A 191 4.69 -1.50 -19.96
CA PRO A 191 5.82 -0.59 -20.05
C PRO A 191 6.10 0.04 -18.69
N ALA A 192 7.37 0.19 -18.36
CA ALA A 192 7.79 0.97 -17.20
C ALA A 192 7.26 2.41 -17.32
N ILE A 193 6.73 2.95 -16.24
CA ILE A 193 6.18 4.30 -16.22
C ILE A 193 7.23 5.26 -15.68
N ASP A 194 7.65 6.21 -16.53
CA ASP A 194 8.53 7.28 -16.09
C ASP A 194 7.80 8.21 -15.09
N SER A 195 8.42 8.45 -13.96
CA SER A 195 7.84 9.23 -12.86
C SER A 195 8.87 10.13 -12.20
N VAL A 196 8.45 11.34 -11.82
CA VAL A 196 9.17 12.12 -10.82
C VAL A 196 8.76 11.60 -9.44
N ILE A 197 9.71 11.01 -8.72
CA ILE A 197 9.43 10.38 -7.42
C ILE A 197 9.87 11.32 -6.30
N ILE A 198 8.92 11.64 -5.42
CA ILE A 198 9.10 12.48 -4.25
C ILE A 198 8.94 11.60 -3.01
N GLY A 199 9.97 11.55 -2.19
CA GLY A 199 9.95 10.90 -0.89
C GLY A 199 9.71 11.91 0.24
N VAL A 200 8.75 11.67 1.11
CA VAL A 200 8.57 12.50 2.31
C VAL A 200 9.40 11.91 3.44
N ASP A 201 10.52 12.57 3.74
CA ASP A 201 11.38 12.19 4.86
C ASP A 201 10.93 12.87 6.15
N ILE A 202 10.94 12.11 7.23
CA ILE A 202 10.54 12.58 8.55
C ILE A 202 11.50 12.01 9.60
N ASP A 203 11.96 12.88 10.49
CA ASP A 203 12.78 12.46 11.62
C ASP A 203 12.14 11.29 12.37
N ARG A 204 12.97 10.40 12.90
CA ARG A 204 12.52 9.18 13.57
C ARG A 204 11.65 9.47 14.79
N ASP A 205 12.06 10.41 15.64
CA ASP A 205 11.38 10.65 16.91
C ASP A 205 10.09 11.43 16.68
N GLU A 206 10.10 12.38 15.75
CA GLU A 206 8.90 13.08 15.30
C GLU A 206 7.89 12.12 14.67
N ARG A 207 8.34 11.20 13.82
CA ARG A 207 7.47 10.16 13.25
C ARG A 207 6.84 9.29 14.33
N ARG A 208 7.61 8.88 15.34
CA ARG A 208 7.09 8.10 16.47
C ARG A 208 6.03 8.88 17.23
N ARG A 209 6.31 10.14 17.54
CA ARG A 209 5.37 11.03 18.23
C ARG A 209 4.05 11.15 17.44
N ARG A 210 4.12 11.40 16.13
CA ARG A 210 2.93 11.52 15.27
C ARG A 210 2.14 10.21 15.19
N ILE A 211 2.81 9.07 15.12
CA ILE A 211 2.16 7.75 15.11
C ILE A 211 1.37 7.54 16.41
N SER A 212 1.99 7.76 17.57
CA SER A 212 1.32 7.57 18.86
C SER A 212 0.15 8.53 19.06
N THR A 213 0.32 9.81 18.68
CA THR A 213 -0.76 10.82 18.74
C THR A 213 -1.93 10.41 17.83
N ARG A 214 -1.65 9.99 16.60
CA ARG A 214 -2.67 9.59 15.64
C ARG A 214 -3.39 8.29 16.05
N LEU A 215 -2.68 7.32 16.61
CA LEU A 215 -3.31 6.11 17.14
C LEU A 215 -4.32 6.44 18.24
N LYS A 216 -3.94 7.31 19.19
CA LYS A 216 -4.83 7.74 20.24
C LYS A 216 -6.07 8.44 19.67
N ALA A 217 -5.88 9.42 18.78
CA ALA A 217 -6.98 10.15 18.16
C ALA A 217 -7.97 9.20 17.47
N ARG A 218 -7.48 8.22 16.70
CA ARG A 218 -8.35 7.24 16.02
C ARG A 218 -9.12 6.32 16.96
N LEU A 219 -8.53 5.95 18.09
CA LEU A 219 -9.26 5.20 19.11
C LEU A 219 -10.37 6.06 19.72
N ASP A 220 -10.10 7.34 19.96
CA ASP A 220 -11.08 8.31 20.48
C ASP A 220 -12.18 8.63 19.43
N GLU A 221 -11.86 8.62 18.14
CA GLU A 221 -12.79 8.81 17.00
C GLU A 221 -13.72 7.62 16.77
N GLY A 222 -13.49 6.47 17.42
CA GLY A 222 -14.38 5.30 17.33
C GLY A 222 -13.85 4.14 16.50
N MET A 223 -12.54 3.99 16.30
CA MET A 223 -11.98 2.85 15.56
C MET A 223 -12.44 1.49 16.10
N ILE A 224 -12.64 1.36 17.42
CA ILE A 224 -13.16 0.12 18.02
C ILE A 224 -14.62 -0.11 17.58
N ASP A 225 -15.44 0.94 17.51
CA ASP A 225 -16.84 0.81 17.13
C ASP A 225 -16.99 0.54 15.63
N GLU A 226 -16.09 1.07 14.79
CA GLU A 226 -16.00 0.69 13.37
C GLU A 226 -15.82 -0.84 13.22
N ILE A 227 -14.86 -1.41 13.93
CA ILE A 227 -14.57 -2.84 13.85
C ILE A 227 -15.69 -3.69 14.45
N ARG A 228 -16.28 -3.27 15.56
CA ARG A 228 -17.48 -3.93 16.11
C ARG A 228 -18.66 -3.90 15.14
N GLY A 229 -18.81 -2.79 14.40
CA GLY A 229 -19.80 -2.65 13.36
C GLY A 229 -19.60 -3.67 12.23
N LEU A 230 -18.37 -3.85 11.75
CA LEU A 230 -18.02 -4.83 10.72
C LEU A 230 -18.26 -6.27 11.18
N LEU A 231 -17.92 -6.60 12.42
CA LEU A 231 -18.22 -7.91 13.01
C LEU A 231 -19.73 -8.17 13.08
N LYS A 232 -20.53 -7.16 13.48
CA LYS A 232 -22.01 -7.24 13.51
C LYS A 232 -22.62 -7.41 12.12
N LEU A 233 -21.98 -6.89 11.07
CA LEU A 233 -22.38 -7.10 9.68
C LEU A 233 -22.04 -8.50 9.16
N GLY A 234 -21.44 -9.37 9.98
CA GLY A 234 -21.12 -10.75 9.66
C GLY A 234 -19.77 -10.95 8.98
N ILE A 235 -18.89 -9.97 8.99
CA ILE A 235 -17.52 -10.16 8.50
C ILE A 235 -16.76 -10.99 9.54
N HIS A 236 -16.13 -12.07 9.10
CA HIS A 236 -15.40 -12.97 9.99
C HIS A 236 -14.17 -12.28 10.61
N ALA A 237 -13.90 -12.61 11.88
CA ALA A 237 -12.74 -12.04 12.60
C ALA A 237 -11.41 -12.30 11.87
N ASP A 238 -11.22 -13.50 11.30
CA ASP A 238 -10.02 -13.85 10.53
C ASP A 238 -9.82 -12.97 9.29
N ASP A 239 -10.91 -12.58 8.61
CA ASP A 239 -10.83 -11.65 7.49
C ASP A 239 -10.43 -10.24 7.95
N LEU A 240 -10.97 -9.77 9.09
CA LEU A 240 -10.57 -8.49 9.67
C LEU A 240 -9.11 -8.49 10.11
N ILE A 241 -8.63 -9.56 10.74
CA ILE A 241 -7.23 -9.73 11.15
C ILE A 241 -6.29 -9.67 9.92
N TYR A 242 -6.73 -10.10 8.75
CA TYR A 242 -5.97 -10.03 7.51
C TYR A 242 -5.77 -8.59 6.99
N TYR A 243 -6.68 -7.64 7.28
CA TYR A 243 -6.68 -6.32 6.65
C TYR A 243 -5.65 -5.31 7.18
N GLY A 244 -4.87 -5.66 8.18
CA GLY A 244 -3.79 -4.79 8.64
C GLY A 244 -3.66 -4.74 10.15
N LEU A 245 -2.76 -3.89 10.61
CA LEU A 245 -2.37 -3.88 12.02
C LEU A 245 -3.52 -3.42 12.92
N GLU A 246 -4.18 -2.33 12.56
CA GLU A 246 -5.28 -1.74 13.31
C GLU A 246 -6.43 -2.76 13.42
N TYR A 247 -6.83 -3.33 12.30
CA TYR A 247 -7.89 -4.34 12.26
C TYR A 247 -7.50 -5.60 13.02
N LYS A 248 -6.25 -6.05 12.90
CA LYS A 248 -5.78 -7.23 13.63
C LYS A 248 -5.94 -7.06 15.13
N TYR A 249 -5.26 -6.09 15.70
CA TYR A 249 -5.19 -5.95 17.16
C TYR A 249 -6.53 -5.51 17.77
N VAL A 250 -7.26 -4.64 17.10
CA VAL A 250 -8.57 -4.21 17.60
C VAL A 250 -9.62 -5.34 17.47
N THR A 251 -9.56 -6.16 16.42
CA THR A 251 -10.42 -7.36 16.34
C THR A 251 -10.10 -8.34 17.45
N GLU A 252 -8.81 -8.66 17.72
CA GLU A 252 -8.40 -9.54 18.81
C GLU A 252 -8.91 -9.03 20.17
N TYR A 253 -8.92 -7.71 20.39
CA TYR A 253 -9.55 -7.10 21.56
C TYR A 253 -11.08 -7.27 21.56
N CYS A 254 -11.75 -7.00 20.43
CA CYS A 254 -13.20 -7.08 20.32
C CYS A 254 -13.75 -8.49 20.56
N ILE A 255 -12.99 -9.54 20.19
CA ILE A 255 -13.36 -10.96 20.43
C ILE A 255 -12.83 -11.50 21.76
N GLY A 256 -12.19 -10.68 22.58
CA GLY A 256 -11.76 -11.01 23.93
C GLY A 256 -10.45 -11.81 24.05
N HIS A 257 -9.65 -11.87 23.00
CA HIS A 257 -8.35 -12.57 23.02
C HIS A 257 -7.28 -11.79 23.78
N ILE A 258 -7.34 -10.46 23.77
CA ILE A 258 -6.40 -9.59 24.46
C ILE A 258 -7.14 -8.46 25.18
N THR A 259 -6.51 -7.89 26.20
CA THR A 259 -7.02 -6.71 26.91
C THR A 259 -6.83 -5.43 26.08
N TYR A 260 -7.51 -4.33 26.49
CA TYR A 260 -7.34 -3.02 25.85
C TYR A 260 -5.89 -2.53 25.93
N ASP A 261 -5.24 -2.67 27.08
CA ASP A 261 -3.85 -2.22 27.29
C ASP A 261 -2.87 -3.02 26.43
N GLU A 262 -3.10 -4.32 26.29
CA GLU A 262 -2.31 -5.18 25.40
C GLU A 262 -2.52 -4.80 23.92
N MET A 263 -3.77 -4.60 23.50
CA MET A 263 -4.11 -4.14 22.16
C MET A 263 -3.39 -2.84 21.84
N TYR A 264 -3.53 -1.81 22.69
CA TYR A 264 -2.91 -0.50 22.47
C TYR A 264 -1.38 -0.62 22.33
N ARG A 265 -0.74 -1.27 23.30
CA ARG A 265 0.72 -1.44 23.33
C ARG A 265 1.24 -2.22 22.12
N GLN A 266 0.60 -3.33 21.78
CA GLN A 266 1.04 -4.18 20.66
C GLN A 266 0.82 -3.47 19.31
N LEU A 267 -0.31 -2.80 19.14
CA LEU A 267 -0.64 -2.04 17.94
C LEU A 267 0.34 -0.89 17.73
N GLU A 268 0.63 -0.09 18.78
CA GLU A 268 1.59 1.00 18.70
C GLU A 268 2.98 0.51 18.25
N ILE A 269 3.48 -0.56 18.88
CA ILE A 269 4.76 -1.18 18.49
C ILE A 269 4.73 -1.64 17.03
N ALA A 270 3.65 -2.29 16.62
CA ALA A 270 3.50 -2.82 15.27
C ALA A 270 3.48 -1.71 14.20
N ILE A 271 2.81 -0.57 14.47
CA ILE A 271 2.80 0.59 13.57
C ILE A 271 4.19 1.21 13.46
N HIS A 272 4.94 1.35 14.57
CA HIS A 272 6.33 1.83 14.53
C HIS A 272 7.23 0.93 13.68
N GLN A 273 7.09 -0.39 13.83
CA GLN A 273 7.82 -1.36 13.02
C GLN A 273 7.40 -1.29 11.54
N PHE A 274 6.12 -1.10 11.26
CA PHE A 274 5.61 -0.95 9.91
C PHE A 274 6.20 0.28 9.22
N ALA A 275 6.19 1.42 9.89
CA ALA A 275 6.80 2.66 9.37
C ALA A 275 8.30 2.48 9.08
N LYS A 276 9.02 1.74 9.92
CA LYS A 276 10.44 1.39 9.68
C LYS A 276 10.58 0.53 8.42
N ARG A 277 9.72 -0.48 8.24
CA ARG A 277 9.74 -1.34 7.03
C ARG A 277 9.43 -0.55 5.77
N GLN A 278 8.48 0.40 5.80
CA GLN A 278 8.22 1.29 4.66
C GLN A 278 9.46 2.07 4.24
N MET A 279 10.17 2.69 5.18
CA MET A 279 11.41 3.42 4.88
C MET A 279 12.51 2.49 4.36
N THR A 280 12.63 1.29 4.92
CA THR A 280 13.58 0.28 4.40
C THR A 280 13.26 -0.09 2.95
N TRP A 281 11.97 -0.24 2.61
CA TRP A 281 11.53 -0.51 1.24
C TRP A 281 11.90 0.62 0.29
N PHE A 282 11.59 1.87 0.65
CA PHE A 282 11.87 3.03 -0.20
C PHE A 282 13.38 3.24 -0.44
N ARG A 283 14.20 3.09 0.60
CA ARG A 283 15.66 3.07 0.43
C ARG A 283 16.16 1.88 -0.40
N GLY A 284 15.44 0.76 -0.34
CA GLY A 284 15.66 -0.39 -1.21
C GLY A 284 15.32 -0.08 -2.67
N MET A 285 14.30 0.73 -2.95
CA MET A 285 13.97 1.19 -4.31
C MET A 285 15.13 1.99 -4.91
N GLU A 286 15.77 2.87 -4.14
CA GLU A 286 16.97 3.61 -4.61
C GLU A 286 18.09 2.66 -5.03
N LYS A 287 18.34 1.61 -4.24
CA LYS A 287 19.33 0.57 -4.60
C LYS A 287 18.95 -0.22 -5.85
N ARG A 288 17.66 -0.28 -6.19
CA ARG A 288 17.12 -0.92 -7.40
C ARG A 288 16.98 0.05 -8.58
N GLY A 289 17.60 1.25 -8.47
CA GLY A 289 17.75 2.22 -9.57
C GLY A 289 16.66 3.29 -9.66
N PHE A 290 15.79 3.45 -8.65
CA PHE A 290 14.86 4.57 -8.61
C PHE A 290 15.55 5.83 -8.06
N SER A 291 15.35 6.97 -8.69
CA SER A 291 15.77 8.27 -8.17
C SER A 291 14.64 8.87 -7.34
N ILE A 292 14.84 9.00 -6.03
CA ILE A 292 13.85 9.56 -5.10
C ILE A 292 14.35 10.93 -4.61
N ASN A 293 13.56 11.98 -4.86
CA ASN A 293 13.83 13.33 -4.35
C ASN A 293 13.21 13.45 -2.95
N TRP A 294 14.04 13.41 -1.92
CA TRP A 294 13.58 13.48 -0.53
C TRP A 294 13.32 14.92 -0.10
N ILE A 295 12.12 15.14 0.47
CA ILE A 295 11.66 16.43 0.99
C ILE A 295 11.40 16.27 2.49
N ASP A 296 11.85 17.24 3.28
CA ASP A 296 11.64 17.27 4.72
C ASP A 296 10.15 17.48 5.04
N ALA A 297 9.56 16.53 5.79
CA ALA A 297 8.17 16.59 6.26
C ALA A 297 7.86 17.82 7.12
N MET A 298 8.88 18.41 7.76
CA MET A 298 8.71 19.52 8.71
C MET A 298 8.64 20.89 8.04
N GLN A 299 9.00 20.99 6.76
CA GLN A 299 8.85 22.24 6.00
C GLN A 299 7.38 22.67 5.89
N PRO A 300 7.08 23.98 5.78
CA PRO A 300 5.75 24.48 5.44
C PRO A 300 5.22 23.85 4.14
N ILE A 301 3.92 23.57 4.09
CA ILE A 301 3.31 22.88 2.94
C ILE A 301 3.54 23.63 1.61
N THR A 302 3.46 24.95 1.63
CA THR A 302 3.70 25.80 0.44
C THR A 302 5.11 25.63 -0.09
N GLN A 303 6.10 25.62 0.81
CA GLN A 303 7.50 25.44 0.44
C GLN A 303 7.75 24.06 -0.18
N LYS A 304 7.16 22.99 0.40
CA LYS A 304 7.25 21.64 -0.17
C LYS A 304 6.65 21.57 -1.57
N VAL A 305 5.50 22.20 -1.78
CA VAL A 305 4.84 22.25 -3.10
C VAL A 305 5.72 23.01 -4.10
N ASP A 306 6.25 24.17 -3.72
CA ASP A 306 7.11 24.99 -4.60
C ASP A 306 8.43 24.28 -4.95
N GLU A 307 8.97 23.47 -4.04
CA GLU A 307 10.15 22.63 -4.29
C GLU A 307 9.84 21.53 -5.31
N ILE A 308 8.70 20.86 -5.18
CA ILE A 308 8.26 19.84 -6.14
C ILE A 308 8.04 20.45 -7.53
N LEU A 309 7.43 21.63 -7.62
CA LEU A 309 7.16 22.30 -8.88
C LEU A 309 8.42 22.63 -9.67
N LYS A 310 9.59 22.68 -9.04
CA LYS A 310 10.88 22.87 -9.72
C LYS A 310 11.48 21.57 -10.30
N LEU A 311 10.94 20.43 -9.89
CA LEU A 311 11.42 19.09 -10.29
C LEU A 311 10.61 18.48 -11.44
N ILE A 312 9.46 19.05 -11.78
CA ILE A 312 8.50 18.52 -12.76
C ILE A 312 8.40 19.35 -14.04
#